data_b3062d158a7af0f4d711673f7d482846
#
_entry.id   b3062d158a7af0f4d711673f7d482846
#
_cell.length_a   1.000
_cell.length_b   1.000
_cell.length_c   1.000
_cell.angle_alpha   90.00
_cell.angle_beta   90.00
_cell.angle_gamma   90.00
#
_symmetry.space_group_name_H-M   'P 1'
#
loop_
_entity.id
_entity.type
_entity.pdbx_description
1 polymer ?
#
loop_
_entity_poly.entity_id
_entity_poly.type
_entity_poly.pdbx_seq_one_letter_code
_entity_poly.pdbx_strand_id
1 'polypeptide(L)' 'MDAVVIGSIATVVATVIVLVGFLWYWISKIMKHPTTHD' A
#
# COMPACT_ATOMS: atom_id res chain seq x y z
N MET A 1 -23.64 -9.37 14.47
CA MET A 1 -22.61 -8.90 13.53
C MET A 1 -23.21 -8.64 12.19
N ASP A 2 -22.99 -7.46 11.69
CA ASP A 2 -23.58 -7.08 10.41
C ASP A 2 -22.57 -7.30 9.28
N ALA A 3 -23.04 -7.93 8.21
CA ALA A 3 -22.22 -8.16 7.05
C ALA A 3 -21.73 -6.85 6.44
N VAL A 4 -22.53 -5.80 6.55
CA VAL A 4 -22.15 -4.47 6.04
C VAL A 4 -20.96 -3.92 6.81
N VAL A 5 -20.96 -4.08 8.12
CA VAL A 5 -19.86 -3.61 8.96
C VAL A 5 -18.60 -4.37 8.63
N ILE A 6 -18.70 -5.69 8.52
CA ILE A 6 -17.54 -6.53 8.19
C ILE A 6 -16.99 -6.15 6.81
N GLY A 7 -17.86 -5.96 5.84
CA GLY A 7 -17.46 -5.57 4.49
C GLY A 7 -16.77 -4.21 4.46
N SER A 8 -17.28 -3.25 5.22
CA SER A 8 -16.68 -1.93 5.33
C SER A 8 -15.27 -2.01 5.88
N ILE A 9 -15.11 -2.72 6.97
CA ILE A 9 -13.80 -2.87 7.61
C ILE A 9 -12.83 -3.55 6.66
N ALA A 10 -13.27 -4.62 6.00
CA ALA A 10 -12.44 -5.35 5.05
C ALA A 10 -11.99 -4.46 3.91
N THR A 11 -12.88 -3.62 3.40
CA THR A 11 -12.56 -2.70 2.30
C THR A 11 -11.52 -1.68 2.74
N VAL A 12 -11.69 -1.10 3.90
CA VAL A 12 -10.75 -0.11 4.43
C VAL A 12 -9.38 -0.74 4.62
N VAL A 13 -9.33 -1.91 5.23
CA VAL A 13 -8.07 -2.60 5.47
C VAL A 13 -7.38 -2.94 4.15
N ALA A 14 -8.12 -3.45 3.18
CA ALA A 14 -7.57 -3.78 1.88
C ALA A 14 -6.98 -2.54 1.20
N THR A 15 -7.69 -1.42 1.25
CA THR A 15 -7.21 -0.17 0.67
C THR A 15 -5.91 0.28 1.32
N VAL A 16 -5.85 0.23 2.64
CA VAL A 16 -4.65 0.63 3.37
C VAL A 16 -3.47 -0.26 2.97
N ILE A 17 -3.69 -1.56 2.91
CA ILE A 17 -2.63 -2.50 2.55
C ILE A 17 -2.10 -2.20 1.14
N VAL A 18 -3.00 -1.95 0.20
CA VAL A 18 -2.61 -1.66 -1.18
C VAL A 18 -1.79 -0.36 -1.23
N LEU A 19 -2.24 0.68 -0.54
CA LEU A 19 -1.55 1.95 -0.53
C LEU A 19 -0.15 1.84 0.09
N VAL A 20 -0.07 1.17 1.22
CA VAL A 20 1.21 0.97 1.91
C VAL A 20 2.16 0.15 1.03
N GLY A 21 1.66 -0.92 0.45
CA GLY A 21 2.46 -1.76 -0.44
C GLY A 21 2.96 -1.01 -1.66
N PHE A 22 2.10 -0.18 -2.23
CA PHE A 22 2.45 0.62 -3.39
C PHE A 22 3.55 1.64 -3.06
N LEU A 23 3.38 2.35 -1.96
CA LEU A 23 4.38 3.31 -1.51
C LEU A 23 5.71 2.63 -1.20
N TRP A 24 5.65 1.48 -0.55
CA TRP A 24 6.85 0.73 -0.22
C TRP A 24 7.60 0.32 -1.48
N TYR A 25 6.85 -0.14 -2.48
CA TYR A 25 7.43 -0.53 -3.76
C TYR A 25 8.17 0.64 -4.41
N TRP A 26 7.52 1.80 -4.45
CA TRP A 26 8.10 2.99 -5.04
C TRP A 26 9.36 3.44 -4.31
N ILE A 27 9.28 3.53 -2.99
CA ILE A 27 10.40 3.96 -2.17
C ILE A 27 11.56 2.99 -2.33
N SER A 28 11.29 1.71 -2.28
CA SER A 28 12.30 0.68 -2.40
C SER A 28 12.99 0.77 -3.76
N LYS A 29 12.21 1.01 -4.80
CA LYS A 29 12.75 1.12 -6.15
C LYS A 29 13.65 2.33 -6.29
N ILE A 30 13.24 3.46 -5.75
CA ILE A 30 14.02 4.69 -5.81
C ILE A 30 15.31 4.55 -5.01
N MET A 31 15.22 3.96 -3.86
CA MET A 31 16.40 3.79 -3.01
C MET A 31 17.40 2.79 -3.57
N LYS A 32 16.90 1.73 -4.19
CA LYS A 32 17.80 0.73 -4.76
C LYS A 32 18.49 1.24 -6.01
N HIS A 33 17.83 2.11 -6.74
CA HIS A 33 18.40 2.67 -7.96
C HIS A 33 18.53 4.17 -7.79
N PRO A 34 19.57 4.60 -7.16
CA PRO A 34 19.83 6.03 -7.06
C PRO A 34 20.07 6.54 -8.45
N THR A 35 19.11 7.15 -8.99
CA THR A 35 19.15 7.64 -10.33
C THR A 35 20.33 8.51 -10.58
N THR A 36 20.90 8.92 -9.62
CA THR A 36 22.01 9.67 -9.93
C THR A 36 23.11 8.87 -10.41
N HIS A 37 23.27 8.65 -10.57
CA HIS A 37 24.29 8.25 -11.05
C HIS A 37 24.94 8.91 -11.74
N ASP A 38 25.14 9.41 -11.85
CA ASP A 38 25.70 9.84 -12.54
C ASP A 38 26.01 10.14 -12.61
#